data_fafc93f62d35d4e420e86fd7d9486f59
#
_entry.id   fafc93f62d35d4e420e86fd7d9486f59
#
_cell.length_a   1.000
_cell.length_b   1.000
_cell.length_c   1.000
_cell.angle_alpha   90.00
_cell.angle_beta   90.00
_cell.angle_gamma   90.00
#
_symmetry.space_group_name_H-M   'P 1'
#
loop_
_entity.id
_entity.type
_entity.pdbx_description
1 polymer ?
#
loop_
_entity_poly.entity_id
_entity_poly.type
_entity_poly.pdbx_seq_one_letter_code
_entity_poly.pdbx_strand_id
1 'polypeptide(L)'
;MDVKRVRAATAGRVGSSDRADRLERVPWAAVAVFVVLSFGLAWLIAMPLWRMGTDADAYTLWFGLLAAAMMFTPAIATAVALFVMRAPRRERLRFLGMWPLRPARRVVWFTVAALVAPLIVVLAAVGVSVLFGWARLDLVNFSGFQATLDAQFASLDAETAELAQQSMPPLGWLVALQVLLVPIGGLANSLLAFGEEIGWRGWLLTALRPLGTWPAILITGVIWGLWHSPLILLGYNFGLTDWRGVALMTGGCVAWGALLAWSRLRSGSVWPAVIGHGALNASAGMIVVLAAADAPIDPALAMPLGVSGWIVIAVVVAVLVATGQFREDHQPPLAPRARRGGGVGGATYDAAGSERVNATMRSETSG
;
A
#
# COMPACT_ATOMS: atom_id res chain seq x y z
N MET A 1 22.62 -44.79 24.34
CA MET A 1 22.33 -44.05 23.10
C MET A 1 21.63 -42.77 23.54
N ASP A 2 22.31 -41.63 23.43
CA ASP A 2 22.01 -40.41 24.21
C ASP A 2 20.92 -39.57 23.56
N VAL A 3 19.75 -39.48 24.16
CA VAL A 3 18.54 -38.75 23.71
C VAL A 3 18.81 -37.25 23.55
N LYS A 4 19.84 -36.69 24.19
CA LYS A 4 20.27 -35.32 24.07
C LYS A 4 20.95 -35.00 22.70
N ARG A 5 21.62 -35.98 22.08
CA ARG A 5 22.23 -35.81 20.74
C ARG A 5 21.20 -35.81 19.59
N VAL A 6 20.08 -36.53 19.77
CA VAL A 6 19.02 -36.54 18.73
C VAL A 6 18.22 -35.26 18.75
N ARG A 7 18.00 -34.61 19.90
CA ARG A 7 17.31 -33.30 19.99
C ARG A 7 18.15 -32.13 19.45
N ALA A 8 19.47 -32.19 19.60
CA ALA A 8 20.36 -31.15 19.03
C ALA A 8 20.46 -31.23 17.49
N ALA A 9 20.38 -32.43 16.91
CA ALA A 9 20.39 -32.63 15.46
C ALA A 9 19.08 -32.23 14.79
N THR A 10 17.93 -32.29 15.46
CA THR A 10 16.62 -31.84 14.95
C THR A 10 16.43 -30.32 15.09
N ALA A 11 16.95 -29.70 16.16
CA ALA A 11 16.88 -28.23 16.33
C ALA A 11 17.79 -27.48 15.32
N GLY A 12 18.90 -28.08 14.89
CA GLY A 12 19.80 -27.49 13.90
C GLY A 12 19.30 -27.55 12.44
N ARG A 13 18.31 -28.40 12.13
CA ARG A 13 17.77 -28.55 10.76
C ARG A 13 16.57 -27.67 10.42
N VAL A 14 15.83 -27.17 11.40
CA VAL A 14 14.69 -26.28 11.18
C VAL A 14 15.15 -24.84 10.87
N GLY A 15 16.35 -24.44 11.26
CA GLY A 15 16.87 -23.10 11.05
C GLY A 15 17.57 -22.83 9.71
N SER A 16 17.85 -23.89 8.89
CA SER A 16 18.63 -23.74 7.65
C SER A 16 17.78 -23.66 6.37
N SER A 17 16.53 -24.14 6.38
CA SER A 17 15.63 -24.04 5.22
C SER A 17 14.96 -22.69 5.08
N ASP A 18 14.72 -21.96 6.18
CA ASP A 18 14.04 -20.66 6.18
C ASP A 18 14.94 -19.47 5.74
N ARG A 19 16.27 -19.66 5.71
CA ARG A 19 17.21 -18.64 5.22
C ARG A 19 17.38 -18.62 3.70
N ALA A 20 16.98 -19.67 3.01
CA ALA A 20 17.16 -19.79 1.55
C ALA A 20 16.20 -18.90 0.74
N ASP A 21 15.17 -18.34 1.36
CA ASP A 21 14.06 -17.65 0.69
C ASP A 21 14.23 -16.12 0.62
N ARG A 22 15.35 -15.56 1.07
CA ARG A 22 15.63 -14.11 1.03
C ARG A 22 16.71 -13.80 -0.02
N LEU A 23 16.61 -12.62 -0.64
CA LEU A 23 17.77 -12.06 -1.34
C LEU A 23 18.93 -11.96 -0.33
N GLU A 24 20.09 -12.48 -0.67
CA GLU A 24 21.27 -12.40 0.22
C GLU A 24 21.81 -10.98 0.31
N ARG A 25 21.64 -10.20 -0.75
CA ARG A 25 22.14 -8.82 -0.86
C ARG A 25 21.15 -7.94 -1.61
N VAL A 26 21.15 -6.65 -1.28
CA VAL A 26 20.35 -5.64 -2.00
C VAL A 26 20.89 -5.51 -3.43
N PRO A 27 20.03 -5.56 -4.46
CA PRO A 27 20.42 -5.37 -5.86
C PRO A 27 20.54 -3.87 -6.19
N TRP A 28 21.55 -3.20 -5.66
CA TRP A 28 21.70 -1.73 -5.71
C TRP A 28 21.61 -1.15 -7.11
N ALA A 29 22.18 -1.79 -8.14
CA ALA A 29 22.06 -1.34 -9.52
C ALA A 29 20.59 -1.28 -9.99
N ALA A 30 19.79 -2.31 -9.65
CA ALA A 30 18.38 -2.32 -9.97
C ALA A 30 17.59 -1.29 -9.13
N VAL A 31 17.97 -1.08 -7.86
CA VAL A 31 17.37 -0.03 -7.01
C VAL A 31 17.63 1.35 -7.59
N ALA A 32 18.87 1.64 -8.01
CA ALA A 32 19.20 2.93 -8.64
C ALA A 32 18.39 3.14 -9.93
N VAL A 33 18.31 2.12 -10.80
CA VAL A 33 17.52 2.19 -12.04
C VAL A 33 16.03 2.41 -11.73
N PHE A 34 15.48 1.69 -10.74
CA PHE A 34 14.10 1.86 -10.30
C PHE A 34 13.82 3.29 -9.83
N VAL A 35 14.67 3.86 -8.97
CA VAL A 35 14.50 5.22 -8.45
C VAL A 35 14.61 6.24 -9.58
N VAL A 36 15.66 6.16 -10.40
CA VAL A 36 15.87 7.11 -11.50
C VAL A 36 14.70 7.11 -12.49
N LEU A 37 14.20 5.91 -12.87
CA LEU A 37 13.06 5.81 -13.79
C LEU A 37 11.76 6.27 -13.15
N SER A 38 11.45 5.86 -11.91
CA SER A 38 10.22 6.29 -11.24
C SER A 38 10.14 7.81 -11.13
N PHE A 39 11.23 8.44 -10.69
CA PHE A 39 11.31 9.90 -10.53
C PHE A 39 11.37 10.62 -11.88
N GLY A 40 12.22 10.17 -12.79
CA GLY A 40 12.38 10.79 -14.09
C GLY A 40 11.07 10.78 -14.89
N LEU A 41 10.35 9.64 -14.90
CA LEU A 41 9.05 9.56 -15.56
C LEU A 41 7.98 10.40 -14.84
N ALA A 42 7.98 10.47 -13.50
CA ALA A 42 7.06 11.31 -12.73
C ALA A 42 7.23 12.79 -13.10
N TRP A 43 8.46 13.29 -13.11
CA TRP A 43 8.76 14.66 -13.53
C TRP A 43 8.39 14.93 -15.00
N LEU A 44 8.67 13.99 -15.91
CA LEU A 44 8.29 14.12 -17.32
C LEU A 44 6.78 14.21 -17.51
N ILE A 45 6.02 13.36 -16.81
CA ILE A 45 4.55 13.35 -16.87
C ILE A 45 3.98 14.64 -16.27
N ALA A 46 4.54 15.15 -15.17
CA ALA A 46 4.08 16.39 -14.54
C ALA A 46 4.51 17.67 -15.28
N MET A 47 5.48 17.61 -16.21
CA MET A 47 6.02 18.77 -16.92
C MET A 47 4.96 19.67 -17.57
N PRO A 48 3.89 19.14 -18.21
CA PRO A 48 2.83 19.98 -18.76
C PRO A 48 2.15 20.88 -17.71
N LEU A 49 1.95 20.39 -16.47
CA LEU A 49 1.35 21.17 -15.38
C LEU A 49 2.23 22.37 -14.99
N TRP A 50 3.54 22.16 -14.94
CA TRP A 50 4.53 23.21 -14.66
C TRP A 50 4.58 24.28 -15.72
N ARG A 51 4.32 23.91 -16.99
CA ARG A 51 4.29 24.85 -18.11
C ARG A 51 2.96 25.59 -18.23
N MET A 52 1.87 24.92 -17.87
CA MET A 52 0.52 25.46 -17.95
C MET A 52 0.28 26.52 -16.86
N GLY A 53 0.81 26.29 -15.65
CA GLY A 53 0.51 27.09 -14.46
C GLY A 53 -0.81 26.69 -13.81
N THR A 54 -0.92 26.96 -12.51
CA THR A 54 -2.07 26.55 -11.69
C THR A 54 -3.36 27.32 -11.99
N ASP A 55 -3.25 28.47 -12.63
CA ASP A 55 -4.38 29.39 -12.93
C ASP A 55 -5.06 29.11 -14.28
N ALA A 56 -4.58 28.11 -15.04
CA ALA A 56 -5.18 27.79 -16.33
C ALA A 56 -6.52 27.06 -16.18
N ASP A 57 -7.53 27.40 -16.98
CA ASP A 57 -8.88 26.82 -16.94
C ASP A 57 -8.88 25.30 -17.04
N ALA A 58 -7.96 24.73 -17.83
CA ALA A 58 -7.84 23.28 -18.00
C ALA A 58 -6.97 22.60 -16.92
N TYR A 59 -6.41 23.35 -15.96
CA TYR A 59 -5.45 22.80 -14.98
C TYR A 59 -6.01 21.62 -14.19
N THR A 60 -7.19 21.74 -13.62
CA THR A 60 -7.80 20.68 -12.80
C THR A 60 -7.98 19.37 -13.57
N LEU A 61 -8.44 19.45 -14.82
CA LEU A 61 -8.59 18.29 -15.70
C LEU A 61 -7.25 17.61 -15.97
N TRP A 62 -6.26 18.39 -16.41
CA TRP A 62 -4.93 17.87 -16.72
C TRP A 62 -4.22 17.35 -15.47
N PHE A 63 -4.40 18.01 -14.32
CA PHE A 63 -3.87 17.55 -13.06
C PHE A 63 -4.39 16.15 -12.74
N GLY A 64 -5.70 15.91 -12.81
CA GLY A 64 -6.29 14.58 -12.55
C GLY A 64 -5.74 13.50 -13.48
N LEU A 65 -5.66 13.78 -14.80
CA LEU A 65 -5.17 12.83 -15.80
C LEU A 65 -3.67 12.52 -15.63
N LEU A 66 -2.85 13.55 -15.43
CA LEU A 66 -1.39 13.39 -15.32
C LEU A 66 -0.99 12.81 -13.98
N ALA A 67 -1.66 13.17 -12.88
CA ALA A 67 -1.47 12.54 -11.59
C ALA A 67 -1.80 11.03 -11.65
N ALA A 68 -2.92 10.66 -12.29
CA ALA A 68 -3.29 9.26 -12.51
C ALA A 68 -2.23 8.52 -13.36
N ALA A 69 -1.75 9.13 -14.45
CA ALA A 69 -0.69 8.56 -15.28
C ALA A 69 0.63 8.40 -14.50
N MET A 70 0.97 9.37 -13.67
CA MET A 70 2.17 9.36 -12.83
C MET A 70 2.17 8.14 -11.88
N MET A 71 1.02 7.72 -11.35
CA MET A 71 0.90 6.57 -10.45
C MET A 71 1.40 5.25 -11.07
N PHE A 72 1.49 5.13 -12.39
CA PHE A 72 2.02 3.94 -13.07
C PHE A 72 3.55 3.96 -13.27
N THR A 73 4.23 5.08 -13.00
CA THR A 73 5.70 5.17 -13.18
C THR A 73 6.48 4.17 -12.33
N PRO A 74 6.09 3.84 -11.05
CA PRO A 74 6.76 2.81 -10.27
C PRO A 74 6.54 1.40 -10.84
N ALA A 75 5.38 1.12 -11.46
CA ALA A 75 5.14 -0.17 -12.14
C ALA A 75 6.05 -0.32 -13.36
N ILE A 76 6.19 0.73 -14.18
CA ILE A 76 7.10 0.75 -15.34
C ILE A 76 8.54 0.53 -14.87
N ALA A 77 8.98 1.29 -13.87
CA ALA A 77 10.31 1.14 -13.28
C ALA A 77 10.56 -0.27 -12.73
N THR A 78 9.53 -0.90 -12.14
CA THR A 78 9.57 -2.29 -11.67
C THR A 78 9.84 -3.27 -12.79
N ALA A 79 9.18 -3.12 -13.94
CA ALA A 79 9.40 -4.01 -15.10
C ALA A 79 10.86 -3.96 -15.56
N VAL A 80 11.45 -2.76 -15.63
CA VAL A 80 12.86 -2.56 -15.99
C VAL A 80 13.79 -3.10 -14.90
N ALA A 81 13.51 -2.83 -13.61
CA ALA A 81 14.31 -3.31 -12.51
C ALA A 81 14.37 -4.84 -12.42
N LEU A 82 13.23 -5.52 -12.69
CA LEU A 82 13.19 -7.00 -12.79
C LEU A 82 14.02 -7.53 -13.95
N PHE A 83 14.13 -6.78 -15.04
CA PHE A 83 14.99 -7.12 -16.15
C PHE A 83 16.47 -6.94 -15.78
N VAL A 84 16.84 -5.81 -15.19
CA VAL A 84 18.22 -5.53 -14.69
C VAL A 84 18.68 -6.58 -13.69
N MET A 85 17.80 -7.00 -12.77
CA MET A 85 18.06 -8.09 -11.82
C MET A 85 18.17 -9.47 -12.47
N ARG A 86 17.82 -9.58 -13.76
CA ARG A 86 17.69 -10.89 -14.46
C ARG A 86 16.76 -11.86 -13.70
N ALA A 87 15.70 -11.33 -13.08
CA ALA A 87 14.74 -12.12 -12.33
C ALA A 87 14.06 -13.16 -13.26
N PRO A 88 14.05 -14.45 -12.90
CA PRO A 88 13.42 -15.48 -13.73
C PRO A 88 11.92 -15.19 -13.89
N ARG A 89 11.38 -15.33 -15.11
CA ARG A 89 9.96 -14.99 -15.40
C ARG A 89 8.98 -15.71 -14.48
N ARG A 90 9.26 -16.98 -14.13
CA ARG A 90 8.40 -17.80 -13.27
C ARG A 90 8.31 -17.31 -11.82
N GLU A 91 9.27 -16.49 -11.39
CA GLU A 91 9.36 -16.00 -10.00
C GLU A 91 8.94 -14.56 -9.84
N ARG A 92 8.76 -13.80 -10.94
CA ARG A 92 8.45 -12.37 -10.88
C ARG A 92 7.18 -12.09 -10.09
N LEU A 93 6.08 -12.81 -10.37
CA LEU A 93 4.80 -12.61 -9.67
C LEU A 93 4.92 -12.95 -8.17
N ARG A 94 5.72 -13.98 -7.86
CA ARG A 94 5.97 -14.36 -6.46
C ARG A 94 6.83 -13.31 -5.75
N PHE A 95 7.87 -12.81 -6.39
CA PHE A 95 8.73 -11.75 -5.87
C PHE A 95 7.92 -10.48 -5.55
N LEU A 96 7.01 -10.11 -6.44
CA LEU A 96 6.12 -8.97 -6.27
C LEU A 96 4.98 -9.22 -5.25
N GLY A 97 4.79 -10.45 -4.80
CA GLY A 97 3.67 -10.81 -3.93
C GLY A 97 2.31 -10.82 -4.61
N MET A 98 2.27 -10.90 -5.93
CA MET A 98 1.03 -10.97 -6.69
C MET A 98 0.43 -12.37 -6.70
N TRP A 99 1.27 -13.40 -6.76
CA TRP A 99 0.88 -14.80 -6.84
C TRP A 99 2.02 -15.72 -6.33
N PRO A 100 1.71 -16.87 -5.65
CA PRO A 100 0.38 -17.38 -5.30
C PRO A 100 -0.24 -16.66 -4.09
N LEU A 101 -1.56 -16.63 -4.01
CA LEU A 101 -2.31 -16.07 -2.88
C LEU A 101 -2.43 -17.11 -1.75
N ARG A 102 -1.33 -17.39 -1.08
CA ARG A 102 -1.25 -18.43 -0.04
C ARG A 102 -0.58 -17.92 1.24
N PRO A 103 -1.12 -18.30 2.43
CA PRO A 103 -2.40 -18.98 2.62
C PRO A 103 -3.58 -18.03 2.31
N ALA A 104 -4.53 -18.49 1.51
CA ALA A 104 -5.64 -17.67 0.99
C ALA A 104 -6.42 -16.96 2.09
N ARG A 105 -6.77 -17.67 3.20
CA ARG A 105 -7.48 -17.08 4.34
C ARG A 105 -6.76 -15.84 4.89
N ARG A 106 -5.43 -15.90 5.03
CA ARG A 106 -4.65 -14.76 5.52
C ARG A 106 -4.72 -13.58 4.54
N VAL A 107 -4.50 -13.83 3.25
CA VAL A 107 -4.54 -12.79 2.23
C VAL A 107 -5.92 -12.12 2.21
N VAL A 108 -7.00 -12.90 2.21
CA VAL A 108 -8.38 -12.39 2.22
C VAL A 108 -8.63 -11.50 3.45
N TRP A 109 -8.29 -11.98 4.68
CA TRP A 109 -8.51 -11.19 5.89
C TRP A 109 -7.73 -9.88 5.89
N PHE A 110 -6.46 -9.90 5.47
CA PHE A 110 -5.67 -8.67 5.34
C PHE A 110 -6.23 -7.73 4.27
N THR A 111 -6.78 -8.26 3.17
CA THR A 111 -7.40 -7.46 2.12
C THR A 111 -8.70 -6.80 2.59
N VAL A 112 -9.56 -7.55 3.29
CA VAL A 112 -10.79 -7.00 3.88
C VAL A 112 -10.47 -5.95 4.96
N ALA A 113 -9.51 -6.24 5.85
CA ALA A 113 -9.05 -5.27 6.83
C ALA A 113 -8.47 -4.01 6.17
N ALA A 114 -7.69 -4.16 5.10
CA ALA A 114 -7.12 -3.05 4.36
C ALA A 114 -8.16 -2.19 3.63
N LEU A 115 -9.31 -2.74 3.28
CA LEU A 115 -10.42 -1.98 2.69
C LEU A 115 -11.11 -1.06 3.70
N VAL A 116 -11.14 -1.45 4.98
CA VAL A 116 -11.89 -0.73 6.04
C VAL A 116 -10.98 0.10 6.94
N ALA A 117 -9.78 -0.42 7.27
CA ALA A 117 -8.91 0.21 8.24
C ALA A 117 -8.49 1.66 7.89
N PRO A 118 -8.22 2.03 6.62
CA PRO A 118 -7.88 3.40 6.29
C PRO A 118 -8.97 4.40 6.65
N LEU A 119 -10.24 4.09 6.43
CA LEU A 119 -11.35 4.95 6.87
C LEU A 119 -11.33 5.14 8.39
N ILE A 120 -11.10 4.07 9.16
CA ILE A 120 -11.02 4.16 10.64
C ILE A 120 -9.85 5.05 11.05
N VAL A 121 -8.68 4.90 10.43
CA VAL A 121 -7.49 5.73 10.70
C VAL A 121 -7.75 7.19 10.35
N VAL A 122 -8.41 7.46 9.21
CA VAL A 122 -8.77 8.82 8.78
C VAL A 122 -9.75 9.46 9.77
N LEU A 123 -10.80 8.75 10.17
CA LEU A 123 -11.76 9.26 11.17
C LEU A 123 -11.09 9.48 12.54
N ALA A 124 -10.16 8.63 12.94
CA ALA A 124 -9.37 8.83 14.15
C ALA A 124 -8.47 10.08 14.01
N ALA A 125 -7.87 10.33 12.83
CA ALA A 125 -7.09 11.55 12.57
C ALA A 125 -7.97 12.81 12.62
N VAL A 126 -9.21 12.73 12.13
CA VAL A 126 -10.21 13.80 12.32
C VAL A 126 -10.46 14.04 13.82
N GLY A 127 -10.64 12.97 14.60
CA GLY A 127 -10.80 13.07 16.05
C GLY A 127 -9.61 13.73 16.75
N VAL A 128 -8.38 13.38 16.35
CA VAL A 128 -7.13 14.02 16.82
C VAL A 128 -7.12 15.50 16.46
N SER A 129 -7.51 15.85 15.22
CA SER A 129 -7.55 17.25 14.78
C SER A 129 -8.52 18.09 15.59
N VAL A 130 -9.67 17.53 15.96
CA VAL A 130 -10.63 18.20 16.86
C VAL A 130 -10.08 18.35 18.28
N LEU A 131 -9.46 17.28 18.80
CA LEU A 131 -8.89 17.29 20.15
C LEU A 131 -7.81 18.38 20.33
N PHE A 132 -7.00 18.62 19.31
CA PHE A 132 -5.97 19.66 19.32
C PHE A 132 -6.44 21.04 18.83
N GLY A 133 -7.74 21.19 18.48
CA GLY A 133 -8.28 22.44 17.97
C GLY A 133 -7.84 22.80 16.54
N TRP A 134 -7.32 21.82 15.77
CA TRP A 134 -6.91 22.00 14.38
C TRP A 134 -8.07 21.91 13.39
N ALA A 135 -9.21 21.42 13.84
CA ALA A 135 -10.45 21.37 13.08
C ALA A 135 -11.64 21.52 14.00
N ARG A 136 -12.72 22.11 13.49
CA ARG A 136 -14.05 22.13 14.09
C ARG A 136 -15.01 21.38 13.16
N LEU A 137 -15.85 20.54 13.72
CA LEU A 137 -16.82 19.77 12.94
C LEU A 137 -18.20 20.40 13.00
N ASP A 138 -18.95 20.28 11.90
CA ASP A 138 -20.39 20.52 11.83
C ASP A 138 -21.08 19.23 11.36
N LEU A 139 -21.50 18.42 12.34
CA LEU A 139 -22.17 17.12 12.08
C LEU A 139 -23.69 17.25 11.99
N VAL A 140 -24.24 18.48 12.09
CA VAL A 140 -25.67 18.74 12.01
C VAL A 140 -26.01 19.32 10.63
N ASN A 141 -25.35 20.42 10.25
CA ASN A 141 -25.64 21.12 9.00
C ASN A 141 -24.66 20.72 7.88
N PHE A 142 -23.53 20.08 8.22
CA PHE A 142 -22.46 19.72 7.27
C PHE A 142 -22.01 20.92 6.42
N SER A 143 -21.82 22.07 7.07
CA SER A 143 -21.60 23.36 6.41
C SER A 143 -20.37 23.40 5.52
N GLY A 144 -19.30 22.68 5.86
CA GLY A 144 -18.11 22.53 4.97
C GLY A 144 -18.41 21.73 3.71
N PHE A 145 -19.23 20.68 3.82
CA PHE A 145 -19.68 19.92 2.66
C PHE A 145 -20.61 20.76 1.78
N GLN A 146 -21.55 21.50 2.39
CA GLN A 146 -22.40 22.43 1.66
C GLN A 146 -21.57 23.46 0.89
N ALA A 147 -20.58 24.10 1.53
CA ALA A 147 -19.70 25.06 0.85
C ALA A 147 -18.93 24.44 -0.33
N THR A 148 -18.53 23.16 -0.21
CA THR A 148 -17.88 22.43 -1.30
C THR A 148 -18.84 22.21 -2.48
N LEU A 149 -20.09 21.83 -2.21
CA LEU A 149 -21.12 21.67 -3.24
C LEU A 149 -21.47 22.99 -3.91
N ASP A 150 -21.63 24.07 -3.12
CA ASP A 150 -21.92 25.40 -3.64
C ASP A 150 -20.81 25.89 -4.59
N ALA A 151 -19.54 25.63 -4.25
CA ALA A 151 -18.40 25.93 -5.13
C ALA A 151 -18.43 25.11 -6.42
N GLN A 152 -18.85 23.84 -6.36
CA GLN A 152 -19.02 23.02 -7.55
C GLN A 152 -20.18 23.51 -8.42
N PHE A 153 -21.34 23.85 -7.83
CA PHE A 153 -22.47 24.39 -8.57
C PHE A 153 -22.17 25.73 -9.22
N ALA A 154 -21.37 26.58 -8.57
CA ALA A 154 -20.92 27.86 -9.14
C ALA A 154 -20.07 27.70 -10.41
N SER A 155 -19.52 26.52 -10.66
CA SER A 155 -18.79 26.20 -11.90
C SER A 155 -19.67 25.71 -13.06
N LEU A 156 -20.97 25.49 -12.81
CA LEU A 156 -21.95 25.05 -13.81
C LEU A 156 -22.68 26.28 -14.41
N ASP A 157 -23.34 26.08 -15.55
CA ASP A 157 -24.29 27.06 -16.04
C ASP A 157 -25.50 27.15 -15.06
N ALA A 158 -26.20 28.30 -15.08
CA ALA A 158 -27.23 28.62 -14.10
C ALA A 158 -28.39 27.61 -14.10
N GLU A 159 -28.81 27.14 -15.26
CA GLU A 159 -29.92 26.17 -15.40
C GLU A 159 -29.54 24.80 -14.80
N THR A 160 -28.36 24.30 -15.14
CA THR A 160 -27.82 23.04 -14.59
C THR A 160 -27.62 23.14 -13.08
N ALA A 161 -27.10 24.24 -12.57
CA ALA A 161 -26.91 24.48 -11.14
C ALA A 161 -28.24 24.47 -10.38
N GLU A 162 -29.28 25.16 -10.90
CA GLU A 162 -30.60 25.22 -10.28
C GLU A 162 -31.26 23.83 -10.25
N LEU A 163 -31.24 23.09 -11.34
CA LEU A 163 -31.76 21.70 -11.39
C LEU A 163 -31.03 20.79 -10.40
N ALA A 164 -29.71 20.89 -10.30
CA ALA A 164 -28.93 20.11 -9.36
C ALA A 164 -29.29 20.44 -7.90
N GLN A 165 -29.44 21.72 -7.56
CA GLN A 165 -29.85 22.15 -6.20
C GLN A 165 -31.25 21.69 -5.86
N GLN A 166 -32.23 21.80 -6.79
CA GLN A 166 -33.61 21.38 -6.55
C GLN A 166 -33.77 19.87 -6.38
N SER A 167 -32.90 19.08 -7.04
CA SER A 167 -32.93 17.61 -6.98
C SER A 167 -32.06 17.03 -5.87
N MET A 168 -31.36 17.87 -5.09
CA MET A 168 -30.37 17.41 -4.12
C MET A 168 -31.03 16.76 -2.89
N PRO A 169 -30.66 15.53 -2.52
CA PRO A 169 -31.12 14.92 -1.28
C PRO A 169 -30.60 15.70 -0.04
N PRO A 170 -31.22 15.49 1.14
CA PRO A 170 -30.71 16.08 2.37
C PRO A 170 -29.23 15.76 2.59
N LEU A 171 -28.40 16.74 2.99
CA LEU A 171 -26.94 16.60 3.13
C LEU A 171 -26.53 15.43 4.01
N GLY A 172 -27.23 15.18 5.10
CA GLY A 172 -26.96 14.05 5.97
C GLY A 172 -27.04 12.69 5.25
N TRP A 173 -27.99 12.55 4.29
CA TRP A 173 -28.05 11.35 3.45
C TRP A 173 -26.87 11.25 2.49
N LEU A 174 -26.46 12.37 1.89
CA LEU A 174 -25.30 12.39 1.00
C LEU A 174 -24.01 12.05 1.75
N VAL A 175 -23.82 12.58 2.96
CA VAL A 175 -22.68 12.25 3.81
C VAL A 175 -22.70 10.77 4.23
N ALA A 176 -23.86 10.26 4.66
CA ALA A 176 -23.99 8.84 5.01
C ALA A 176 -23.70 7.93 3.80
N LEU A 177 -24.22 8.30 2.62
CA LEU A 177 -23.94 7.59 1.38
C LEU A 177 -22.45 7.65 1.01
N GLN A 178 -21.82 8.80 1.15
CA GLN A 178 -20.39 8.95 0.88
C GLN A 178 -19.55 8.04 1.79
N VAL A 179 -19.83 8.00 3.09
CA VAL A 179 -19.15 7.07 4.02
C VAL A 179 -19.39 5.61 3.62
N LEU A 180 -20.62 5.25 3.27
CA LEU A 180 -20.98 3.89 2.84
C LEU A 180 -20.29 3.50 1.53
N LEU A 181 -20.07 4.45 0.64
CA LEU A 181 -19.42 4.21 -0.66
C LEU A 181 -17.89 4.24 -0.61
N VAL A 182 -17.26 4.63 0.52
CA VAL A 182 -15.79 4.62 0.65
C VAL A 182 -15.18 3.27 0.26
N PRO A 183 -15.70 2.09 0.66
CA PRO A 183 -15.15 0.81 0.22
C PRO A 183 -15.21 0.62 -1.30
N ILE A 184 -16.28 1.04 -1.95
CA ILE A 184 -16.42 0.97 -3.42
C ILE A 184 -15.43 1.92 -4.09
N GLY A 185 -15.36 3.16 -3.61
CA GLY A 185 -14.37 4.15 -4.04
C GLY A 185 -12.93 3.65 -3.83
N GLY A 186 -12.68 2.96 -2.71
CA GLY A 186 -11.41 2.31 -2.42
C GLY A 186 -11.03 1.23 -3.42
N LEU A 187 -11.97 0.38 -3.82
CA LEU A 187 -11.76 -0.62 -4.88
C LEU A 187 -11.47 0.05 -6.23
N ALA A 188 -12.20 1.10 -6.59
CA ALA A 188 -11.97 1.85 -7.83
C ALA A 188 -10.58 2.52 -7.82
N ASN A 189 -10.21 3.21 -6.73
CA ASN A 189 -8.90 3.82 -6.56
C ASN A 189 -7.76 2.80 -6.54
N SER A 190 -8.03 1.55 -6.18
CA SER A 190 -7.04 0.47 -6.17
C SER A 190 -6.49 0.15 -7.57
N LEU A 191 -7.20 0.49 -8.63
CA LEU A 191 -6.72 0.36 -10.01
C LEU A 191 -5.51 1.27 -10.25
N LEU A 192 -5.56 2.50 -9.75
CA LEU A 192 -4.44 3.44 -9.83
C LEU A 192 -3.36 3.11 -8.79
N ALA A 193 -3.76 2.86 -7.55
CA ALA A 193 -2.86 2.46 -6.47
C ALA A 193 -2.04 1.21 -6.80
N PHE A 194 -2.54 0.30 -7.63
CA PHE A 194 -1.80 -0.85 -8.13
C PHE A 194 -0.51 -0.44 -8.84
N GLY A 195 -0.54 0.62 -9.67
CA GLY A 195 0.65 1.13 -10.36
C GLY A 195 1.76 1.53 -9.39
N GLU A 196 1.40 2.12 -8.27
CA GLU A 196 2.33 2.49 -7.21
C GLU A 196 2.76 1.30 -6.36
N GLU A 197 1.82 0.54 -5.81
CA GLU A 197 2.11 -0.49 -4.81
C GLU A 197 2.90 -1.67 -5.40
N ILE A 198 2.75 -1.95 -6.70
CA ILE A 198 3.59 -2.96 -7.35
C ILE A 198 5.07 -2.55 -7.34
N GLY A 199 5.34 -1.23 -7.41
CA GLY A 199 6.67 -0.67 -7.26
C GLY A 199 7.13 -0.64 -5.81
N TRP A 200 6.37 0.02 -4.95
CA TRP A 200 6.80 0.30 -3.57
C TRP A 200 6.79 -0.94 -2.69
N ARG A 201 5.66 -1.67 -2.60
CA ARG A 201 5.50 -2.83 -1.70
C ARG A 201 5.73 -4.15 -2.41
N GLY A 202 5.49 -4.20 -3.74
CA GLY A 202 5.80 -5.37 -4.55
C GLY A 202 7.30 -5.53 -4.73
N TRP A 203 7.97 -4.55 -5.34
CA TRP A 203 9.36 -4.67 -5.74
C TRP A 203 10.35 -4.05 -4.74
N LEU A 204 10.26 -2.74 -4.45
CA LEU A 204 11.29 -2.01 -3.71
C LEU A 204 11.43 -2.53 -2.28
N LEU A 205 10.32 -2.67 -1.54
CA LEU A 205 10.33 -3.24 -0.20
C LEU A 205 10.97 -4.63 -0.19
N THR A 206 10.63 -5.48 -1.18
CA THR A 206 11.19 -6.83 -1.30
C THR A 206 12.68 -6.79 -1.62
N ALA A 207 13.13 -5.90 -2.50
CA ALA A 207 14.53 -5.71 -2.87
C ALA A 207 15.40 -5.20 -1.68
N LEU A 208 14.82 -4.36 -0.82
CA LEU A 208 15.51 -3.78 0.35
C LEU A 208 15.47 -4.68 1.60
N ARG A 209 14.73 -5.80 1.60
CA ARG A 209 14.63 -6.73 2.74
C ARG A 209 15.97 -7.21 3.34
N PRO A 210 17.06 -7.36 2.58
CA PRO A 210 18.37 -7.71 3.17
C PRO A 210 18.88 -6.70 4.21
N LEU A 211 18.38 -5.46 4.21
CA LEU A 211 18.71 -4.44 5.21
C LEU A 211 17.97 -4.65 6.55
N GLY A 212 16.98 -5.55 6.59
CA GLY A 212 16.08 -5.74 7.72
C GLY A 212 14.72 -5.07 7.51
N THR A 213 13.78 -5.34 8.42
CA THR A 213 12.39 -4.89 8.31
C THR A 213 12.26 -3.36 8.32
N TRP A 214 12.80 -2.71 9.35
CA TRP A 214 12.64 -1.27 9.55
C TRP A 214 13.37 -0.42 8.51
N PRO A 215 14.66 -0.67 8.20
CA PRO A 215 15.34 0.07 7.14
C PRO A 215 14.62 -0.04 5.79
N ALA A 216 14.11 -1.24 5.43
CA ALA A 216 13.37 -1.41 4.19
C ALA A 216 12.08 -0.60 4.15
N ILE A 217 11.32 -0.56 5.27
CA ILE A 217 10.09 0.23 5.40
C ILE A 217 10.39 1.73 5.30
N LEU A 218 11.35 2.22 6.08
CA LEU A 218 11.68 3.64 6.15
C LEU A 218 12.22 4.17 4.81
N ILE A 219 13.17 3.46 4.20
CA ILE A 219 13.74 3.86 2.90
C ILE A 219 12.64 3.87 1.82
N THR A 220 11.78 2.85 1.79
CA THR A 220 10.67 2.82 0.83
C THR A 220 9.70 3.98 1.05
N GLY A 221 9.36 4.32 2.30
CA GLY A 221 8.49 5.43 2.65
C GLY A 221 9.07 6.78 2.24
N VAL A 222 10.37 7.00 2.50
CA VAL A 222 11.08 8.22 2.11
C VAL A 222 11.12 8.37 0.59
N ILE A 223 11.49 7.32 -0.14
CA ILE A 223 11.52 7.34 -1.61
C ILE A 223 10.12 7.62 -2.17
N TRP A 224 9.08 6.99 -1.61
CA TRP A 224 7.70 7.21 -2.01
C TRP A 224 7.25 8.66 -1.79
N GLY A 225 7.55 9.25 -0.64
CA GLY A 225 7.22 10.64 -0.35
C GLY A 225 7.93 11.64 -1.26
N LEU A 226 9.24 11.47 -1.46
CA LEU A 226 10.03 12.30 -2.36
C LEU A 226 9.56 12.20 -3.83
N TRP A 227 9.03 11.03 -4.25
CA TRP A 227 8.50 10.84 -5.60
C TRP A 227 7.31 11.75 -5.91
N HIS A 228 6.53 12.18 -4.90
CA HIS A 228 5.43 13.12 -5.07
C HIS A 228 5.86 14.56 -5.35
N SER A 229 7.15 14.89 -5.24
CA SER A 229 7.67 16.25 -5.34
C SER A 229 7.13 17.07 -6.52
N PRO A 230 7.01 16.52 -7.77
CA PRO A 230 6.54 17.32 -8.91
C PRO A 230 5.12 17.85 -8.75
N LEU A 231 4.26 17.17 -7.98
CA LEU A 231 2.89 17.61 -7.71
C LEU A 231 2.79 18.43 -6.41
N ILE A 232 3.54 18.05 -5.38
CA ILE A 232 3.56 18.78 -4.09
C ILE A 232 4.07 20.21 -4.29
N LEU A 233 5.11 20.40 -5.08
CA LEU A 233 5.65 21.73 -5.37
C LEU A 233 4.70 22.61 -6.22
N LEU A 234 3.61 22.07 -6.74
CA LEU A 234 2.47 22.77 -7.33
C LEU A 234 1.33 23.03 -6.30
N GLY A 235 1.54 22.72 -5.02
CA GLY A 235 0.58 22.94 -3.95
C GLY A 235 -0.31 21.74 -3.61
N TYR A 236 -0.12 20.59 -4.24
CA TYR A 236 -0.94 19.40 -3.99
C TYR A 236 -0.90 18.97 -2.52
N ASN A 237 -2.02 18.53 -1.98
CA ASN A 237 -2.29 18.08 -0.60
C ASN A 237 -2.20 19.15 0.50
N PHE A 238 -1.18 20.03 0.48
CA PHE A 238 -0.93 20.91 1.63
C PHE A 238 -1.04 22.40 1.29
N GLY A 239 -1.24 22.78 0.02
CA GLY A 239 -1.20 24.17 -0.41
C GLY A 239 0.20 24.80 -0.35
N LEU A 240 1.23 24.01 -0.04
CA LEU A 240 2.62 24.43 0.07
C LEU A 240 3.39 24.13 -1.22
N THR A 241 4.09 25.12 -1.76
CA THR A 241 4.83 25.01 -3.01
C THR A 241 6.35 24.95 -2.81
N ASP A 242 6.79 24.56 -1.61
CA ASP A 242 8.19 24.49 -1.22
C ASP A 242 8.57 23.16 -0.55
N TRP A 243 9.82 23.09 -0.07
CA TRP A 243 10.36 21.89 0.58
C TRP A 243 9.56 21.43 1.82
N ARG A 244 8.81 22.32 2.48
CA ARG A 244 7.97 21.98 3.65
C ARG A 244 6.85 21.06 3.24
N GLY A 245 6.20 21.34 2.10
CA GLY A 245 5.19 20.44 1.53
C GLY A 245 5.77 19.05 1.20
N VAL A 246 6.98 19.00 0.61
CA VAL A 246 7.68 17.74 0.31
C VAL A 246 8.04 16.99 1.59
N ALA A 247 8.48 17.68 2.63
CA ALA A 247 8.80 17.07 3.93
C ALA A 247 7.55 16.49 4.61
N LEU A 248 6.43 17.23 4.60
CA LEU A 248 5.13 16.75 5.10
C LEU A 248 4.66 15.50 4.34
N MET A 249 4.72 15.52 3.00
CA MET A 249 4.36 14.36 2.19
C MET A 249 5.26 13.16 2.48
N THR A 250 6.56 13.40 2.67
CA THR A 250 7.51 12.33 3.02
C THR A 250 7.17 11.72 4.38
N GLY A 251 6.85 12.52 5.38
CA GLY A 251 6.40 12.04 6.69
C GLY A 251 5.11 11.23 6.61
N GLY A 252 4.12 11.72 5.85
CA GLY A 252 2.87 11.00 5.57
C GLY A 252 3.11 9.66 4.89
N CYS A 253 3.97 9.64 3.86
CA CYS A 253 4.33 8.42 3.15
C CYS A 253 5.14 7.43 3.99
N VAL A 254 5.96 7.88 4.92
CA VAL A 254 6.65 7.01 5.90
C VAL A 254 5.62 6.40 6.86
N ALA A 255 4.70 7.21 7.40
CA ALA A 255 3.67 6.75 8.33
C ALA A 255 2.73 5.72 7.67
N TRP A 256 2.01 6.11 6.63
CA TRP A 256 1.13 5.20 5.87
C TRP A 256 1.89 4.04 5.24
N GLY A 257 3.11 4.31 4.79
CA GLY A 257 4.04 3.32 4.27
C GLY A 257 4.34 2.20 5.22
N ALA A 258 4.45 2.48 6.53
CA ALA A 258 4.65 1.47 7.56
C ALA A 258 3.45 0.51 7.67
N LEU A 259 2.20 1.03 7.61
CA LEU A 259 0.99 0.19 7.65
C LEU A 259 0.83 -0.66 6.38
N LEU A 260 1.03 -0.06 5.21
CA LEU A 260 0.96 -0.78 3.93
C LEU A 260 2.07 -1.84 3.83
N ALA A 261 3.29 -1.52 4.26
CA ALA A 261 4.39 -2.48 4.33
C ALA A 261 4.11 -3.61 5.34
N TRP A 262 3.55 -3.29 6.52
CA TRP A 262 3.12 -4.30 7.48
C TRP A 262 2.11 -5.27 6.86
N SER A 263 1.09 -4.77 6.17
CA SER A 263 0.10 -5.61 5.51
C SER A 263 0.73 -6.54 4.46
N ARG A 264 1.68 -6.02 3.65
CA ARG A 264 2.48 -6.78 2.68
C ARG A 264 3.33 -7.86 3.35
N LEU A 265 4.05 -7.50 4.40
CA LEU A 265 4.96 -8.41 5.10
C LEU A 265 4.21 -9.51 5.84
N ARG A 266 3.08 -9.20 6.45
CA ARG A 266 2.26 -10.16 7.22
C ARG A 266 1.45 -11.09 6.33
N SER A 267 0.88 -10.58 5.24
CA SER A 267 0.10 -11.39 4.30
C SER A 267 0.95 -12.19 3.31
N GLY A 268 2.16 -11.71 3.01
CA GLY A 268 2.99 -12.22 1.91
C GLY A 268 2.49 -11.76 0.53
N SER A 269 1.44 -10.94 0.47
CA SER A 269 0.80 -10.50 -0.76
C SER A 269 0.81 -8.97 -0.89
N VAL A 270 0.94 -8.45 -2.12
CA VAL A 270 0.85 -7.01 -2.39
C VAL A 270 -0.58 -6.49 -2.36
N TRP A 271 -1.57 -7.36 -2.55
CA TRP A 271 -2.97 -6.96 -2.69
C TRP A 271 -3.56 -6.21 -1.50
N PRO A 272 -3.29 -6.58 -0.22
CA PRO A 272 -3.73 -5.77 0.90
C PRO A 272 -3.15 -4.34 0.89
N ALA A 273 -1.92 -4.15 0.43
CA ALA A 273 -1.34 -2.81 0.30
C ALA A 273 -2.03 -2.02 -0.84
N VAL A 274 -2.29 -2.65 -1.99
CA VAL A 274 -3.03 -2.05 -3.11
C VAL A 274 -4.42 -1.58 -2.67
N ILE A 275 -5.19 -2.46 -2.01
CA ILE A 275 -6.55 -2.15 -1.55
C ILE A 275 -6.52 -1.09 -0.44
N GLY A 276 -5.57 -1.20 0.49
CA GLY A 276 -5.43 -0.22 1.58
C GLY A 276 -5.04 1.18 1.08
N HIS A 277 -4.20 1.27 0.08
CA HIS A 277 -3.86 2.55 -0.55
C HIS A 277 -5.07 3.14 -1.29
N GLY A 278 -5.80 2.32 -2.06
CA GLY A 278 -7.03 2.77 -2.70
C GLY A 278 -8.09 3.25 -1.70
N ALA A 279 -8.23 2.55 -0.57
CA ALA A 279 -9.15 2.94 0.50
C ALA A 279 -8.71 4.22 1.23
N LEU A 280 -7.40 4.45 1.39
CA LEU A 280 -6.85 5.72 1.88
C LEU A 280 -7.26 6.86 0.93
N ASN A 281 -7.02 6.70 -0.37
CA ASN A 281 -7.37 7.72 -1.36
C ASN A 281 -8.86 8.06 -1.35
N ALA A 282 -9.73 7.05 -1.21
CA ALA A 282 -11.18 7.24 -1.15
C ALA A 282 -11.66 7.92 0.15
N SER A 283 -10.94 7.76 1.26
CA SER A 283 -11.32 8.28 2.57
C SER A 283 -10.65 9.59 2.96
N ALA A 284 -9.57 9.98 2.26
CA ALA A 284 -8.72 11.11 2.66
C ALA A 284 -9.48 12.46 2.78
N GLY A 285 -10.52 12.65 1.98
CA GLY A 285 -11.36 13.87 1.99
C GLY A 285 -12.40 13.95 3.10
N MET A 286 -12.54 12.93 3.97
CA MET A 286 -13.61 12.91 4.99
C MET A 286 -13.57 14.09 5.95
N ILE A 287 -12.40 14.63 6.24
CA ILE A 287 -12.30 15.80 7.13
C ILE A 287 -12.98 17.03 6.50
N VAL A 288 -12.85 17.25 5.20
CA VAL A 288 -13.48 18.36 4.47
C VAL A 288 -15.00 18.26 4.52
N VAL A 289 -15.53 17.03 4.38
CA VAL A 289 -16.97 16.75 4.45
C VAL A 289 -17.54 17.02 5.85
N LEU A 290 -16.77 16.75 6.91
CA LEU A 290 -17.23 16.84 8.30
C LEU A 290 -16.90 18.17 8.96
N ALA A 291 -16.03 18.99 8.37
CA ALA A 291 -15.61 20.26 8.96
C ALA A 291 -16.69 21.34 8.91
N ALA A 292 -16.60 22.29 9.83
CA ALA A 292 -17.40 23.51 9.80
C ALA A 292 -16.82 24.50 8.79
N ALA A 293 -17.67 25.13 7.95
CA ALA A 293 -17.24 26.06 6.91
C ALA A 293 -16.54 27.31 7.44
N ASP A 294 -16.91 27.75 8.65
CA ASP A 294 -16.36 28.94 9.31
C ASP A 294 -15.04 28.69 10.06
N ALA A 295 -14.51 27.47 10.03
CA ALA A 295 -13.26 27.07 10.67
C ALA A 295 -12.29 26.51 9.62
N PRO A 296 -11.41 27.35 9.05
CA PRO A 296 -10.45 26.89 8.03
C PRO A 296 -9.54 25.81 8.61
N ILE A 297 -9.33 24.76 7.82
CA ILE A 297 -8.48 23.64 8.15
C ILE A 297 -7.06 23.93 7.64
N ASP A 298 -6.04 23.77 8.51
CA ASP A 298 -4.66 23.67 8.04
C ASP A 298 -4.39 22.24 7.56
N PRO A 299 -4.17 22.03 6.25
CA PRO A 299 -3.95 20.69 5.71
C PRO A 299 -2.71 19.99 6.29
N ALA A 300 -1.67 20.75 6.68
CA ALA A 300 -0.46 20.18 7.27
C ALA A 300 -0.72 19.55 8.65
N LEU A 301 -1.67 20.08 9.40
CA LEU A 301 -2.03 19.60 10.73
C LEU A 301 -3.18 18.59 10.70
N ALA A 302 -4.24 18.91 9.96
CA ALA A 302 -5.52 18.22 10.10
C ALA A 302 -5.78 17.10 9.08
N MET A 303 -5.10 17.10 7.91
CA MET A 303 -5.32 16.07 6.90
C MET A 303 -4.66 14.72 7.28
N PRO A 304 -5.17 13.58 6.76
CA PRO A 304 -4.66 12.25 7.10
C PRO A 304 -3.17 12.00 6.76
N LEU A 305 -2.61 12.75 5.81
CA LEU A 305 -1.18 12.73 5.47
C LEU A 305 -0.37 13.73 6.32
N GLY A 306 -1.04 14.61 7.06
CA GLY A 306 -0.45 15.58 7.97
C GLY A 306 -0.22 15.03 9.38
N VAL A 307 0.00 15.93 10.32
CA VAL A 307 0.42 15.61 11.70
C VAL A 307 -0.62 14.76 12.45
N SER A 308 -1.92 15.01 12.27
CA SER A 308 -2.98 14.22 12.91
C SER A 308 -2.92 12.74 12.49
N GLY A 309 -2.75 12.48 11.20
CA GLY A 309 -2.55 11.11 10.68
C GLY A 309 -1.27 10.47 11.21
N TRP A 310 -0.17 11.23 11.31
CA TRP A 310 1.08 10.70 11.87
C TRP A 310 0.92 10.27 13.32
N ILE A 311 0.21 11.05 14.15
CA ILE A 311 -0.06 10.71 15.55
C ILE A 311 -0.84 9.40 15.65
N VAL A 312 -1.95 9.28 14.92
CA VAL A 312 -2.77 8.06 14.92
C VAL A 312 -1.96 6.86 14.47
N ILE A 313 -1.24 6.99 13.35
CA ILE A 313 -0.45 5.89 12.79
C ILE A 313 0.70 5.52 13.71
N ALA A 314 1.36 6.49 14.36
CA ALA A 314 2.41 6.21 15.34
C ALA A 314 1.89 5.35 16.49
N VAL A 315 0.68 5.64 17.01
CA VAL A 315 0.03 4.82 18.04
C VAL A 315 -0.27 3.42 17.52
N VAL A 316 -0.86 3.31 16.32
CA VAL A 316 -1.16 2.00 15.71
C VAL A 316 0.13 1.18 15.50
N VAL A 317 1.18 1.81 14.95
CA VAL A 317 2.47 1.15 14.74
C VAL A 317 3.11 0.74 16.07
N ALA A 318 3.04 1.58 17.11
CA ALA A 318 3.54 1.23 18.45
C ALA A 318 2.82 -0.01 19.01
N VAL A 319 1.51 -0.11 18.87
CA VAL A 319 0.72 -1.29 19.27
C VAL A 319 1.14 -2.52 18.45
N LEU A 320 1.30 -2.39 17.15
CA LEU A 320 1.73 -3.48 16.28
C LEU A 320 3.16 -3.95 16.63
N VAL A 321 4.06 -3.05 17.01
CA VAL A 321 5.41 -3.39 17.48
C VAL A 321 5.34 -4.11 18.82
N ALA A 322 4.60 -3.56 19.79
CA ALA A 322 4.45 -4.15 21.13
C ALA A 322 3.83 -5.56 21.09
N THR A 323 2.92 -5.81 20.12
CA THR A 323 2.32 -7.14 19.88
C THR A 323 3.17 -8.04 18.97
N GLY A 324 4.37 -7.64 18.61
CA GLY A 324 5.31 -8.43 17.81
C GLY A 324 4.92 -8.61 16.35
N GLN A 325 4.02 -7.77 15.81
CA GLN A 325 3.53 -7.93 14.44
C GLN A 325 4.59 -7.67 13.36
N PHE A 326 5.66 -6.95 13.68
CA PHE A 326 6.79 -6.71 12.79
C PHE A 326 7.93 -7.73 12.94
N ARG A 327 7.79 -8.72 13.83
CA ARG A 327 8.80 -9.77 13.99
C ARG A 327 8.92 -10.60 12.73
N GLU A 328 10.14 -10.96 12.37
CA GLU A 328 10.43 -11.70 11.13
C GLU A 328 9.88 -13.13 11.14
N ASP A 329 9.83 -13.77 12.30
CA ASP A 329 9.26 -15.11 12.50
C ASP A 329 7.73 -15.14 12.25
N HIS A 330 7.07 -14.01 12.31
CA HIS A 330 5.65 -13.85 11.98
C HIS A 330 5.39 -13.53 10.52
N GLN A 331 6.42 -13.35 9.69
CA GLN A 331 6.28 -12.99 8.28
C GLN A 331 6.43 -14.25 7.42
N PRO A 332 5.50 -14.51 6.48
CA PRO A 332 5.68 -15.58 5.52
C PRO A 332 6.91 -15.29 4.64
N PRO A 333 7.59 -16.32 4.11
CA PRO A 333 8.70 -16.14 3.21
C PRO A 333 8.24 -15.35 1.97
N LEU A 334 8.94 -14.25 1.67
CA LEU A 334 8.77 -13.52 0.42
C LEU A 334 9.56 -14.28 -0.64
N ALA A 335 8.91 -14.70 -1.70
CA ALA A 335 9.39 -15.45 -2.86
C ALA A 335 10.77 -16.14 -2.76
N PRO A 336 10.86 -17.47 -2.80
CA PRO A 336 12.13 -18.17 -2.86
C PRO A 336 12.91 -17.81 -4.13
N ARG A 337 14.23 -17.66 -3.98
CA ARG A 337 15.15 -17.55 -5.11
C ARG A 337 15.16 -18.89 -5.86
N ALA A 338 15.06 -18.89 -7.21
CA ALA A 338 15.30 -20.11 -7.98
C ALA A 338 16.64 -20.70 -7.55
N ARG A 339 16.63 -21.95 -7.11
CA ARG A 339 17.86 -22.72 -6.98
C ARG A 339 18.52 -22.68 -8.35
N ARG A 340 19.67 -22.02 -8.46
CA ARG A 340 20.57 -22.23 -9.60
C ARG A 340 20.77 -23.73 -9.66
N GLY A 341 20.43 -24.35 -10.81
CA GLY A 341 20.52 -25.77 -11.00
C GLY A 341 21.89 -26.29 -10.61
N GLY A 342 21.99 -26.82 -9.41
CA GLY A 342 22.99 -27.77 -9.01
C GLY A 342 22.47 -29.13 -9.42
N GLY A 343 23.26 -29.81 -10.20
CA GLY A 343 23.18 -31.12 -10.79
C GLY A 343 21.95 -32.00 -10.55
N VAL A 344 21.46 -32.52 -11.61
CA VAL A 344 20.57 -33.66 -11.70
C VAL A 344 20.98 -34.75 -10.69
N GLY A 345 20.33 -34.76 -9.52
CA GLY A 345 20.26 -35.86 -8.59
C GLY A 345 18.88 -36.46 -8.76
N GLY A 346 18.76 -37.50 -9.52
CA GLY A 346 17.49 -38.18 -9.79
C GLY A 346 16.82 -38.58 -8.47
N ALA A 347 15.60 -38.15 -8.27
CA ALA A 347 14.68 -38.85 -7.40
C ALA A 347 14.33 -40.16 -8.13
N THR A 348 15.08 -41.21 -7.84
CA THR A 348 14.61 -42.56 -8.09
C THR A 348 13.41 -42.78 -7.20
N TYR A 349 12.22 -42.75 -7.78
CA TYR A 349 11.04 -43.35 -7.18
C TYR A 349 11.33 -44.86 -7.07
N ASP A 350 11.54 -45.31 -5.84
CA ASP A 350 11.64 -46.73 -5.53
C ASP A 350 10.25 -47.36 -5.75
N ALA A 351 10.12 -48.09 -6.84
CA ALA A 351 8.93 -48.86 -7.21
C ALA A 351 8.72 -50.11 -6.33
N ALA A 352 9.39 -50.18 -5.17
CA ALA A 352 9.34 -51.34 -4.27
C ALA A 352 8.26 -51.25 -3.17
N GLY A 353 7.40 -50.22 -3.18
CA GLY A 353 6.34 -50.03 -2.18
C GLY A 353 5.01 -50.74 -2.44
N SER A 354 4.78 -51.27 -3.65
CA SER A 354 3.46 -51.82 -4.04
C SER A 354 3.35 -53.36 -4.04
N GLU A 355 4.44 -54.08 -3.80
CA GLU A 355 4.38 -55.56 -3.79
C GLU A 355 4.20 -56.19 -2.42
N ARG A 356 4.31 -55.46 -1.30
CA ARG A 356 4.12 -56.04 0.07
C ARG A 356 2.68 -56.03 0.58
N VAL A 357 1.75 -55.36 -0.05
CA VAL A 357 0.34 -55.35 0.38
C VAL A 357 -0.45 -56.53 -0.22
N ASN A 358 0.01 -57.12 -1.36
CA ASN A 358 -0.70 -58.22 -2.02
C ASN A 358 -0.25 -59.64 -1.57
N ALA A 359 0.78 -59.77 -0.75
CA ALA A 359 1.26 -61.07 -0.29
C ALA A 359 0.56 -61.52 1.03
N THR A 360 -0.04 -60.60 1.78
CA THR A 360 -0.70 -60.91 3.06
C THR A 360 -2.17 -61.29 2.94
N MET A 361 -2.79 -61.05 1.77
CA MET A 361 -4.20 -61.44 1.49
C MET A 361 -4.40 -62.77 0.76
N ARG A 362 -3.33 -63.53 0.46
CA ARG A 362 -3.45 -64.83 -0.21
C ARG A 362 -3.16 -66.06 0.69
N SER A 363 -2.92 -65.87 2.00
CA SER A 363 -2.68 -66.96 2.93
C SER A 363 -3.81 -67.26 3.90
N GLU A 364 -4.98 -66.60 3.80
CA GLU A 364 -6.14 -66.82 4.66
C GLU A 364 -7.37 -67.44 3.95
N THR A 365 -7.23 -67.95 2.75
CA THR A 365 -8.34 -68.67 2.07
C THR A 365 -7.90 -70.06 1.57
N SER A 366 -7.25 -70.85 2.40
CA SER A 366 -7.16 -72.30 2.20
C SER A 366 -6.71 -72.95 3.53
N GLY A 367 -7.70 -73.29 4.31
CA GLY A 367 -7.61 -74.11 5.50
C GLY A 367 -9.01 -74.29 6.11
#